data_363ff6a5b529394bc0ac589e4bca0585
#
_entry.id   363ff6a5b529394bc0ac589e4bca0585
#
_cell.length_a   1.000
_cell.length_b   1.000
_cell.length_c   1.000
_cell.angle_alpha   90.00
_cell.angle_beta   90.00
_cell.angle_gamma   90.00
#
_symmetry.space_group_name_H-M   'P 1'
#
loop_
_entity.id
_entity.type
_entity.pdbx_description
1 polymer ?
#
loop_
_entity_poly.entity_id
_entity_poly.type
_entity_poly.pdbx_seq_one_letter_code
_entity_poly.pdbx_strand_id
1 'polypeptide(L)'
;VNPFDGYTYKETIGFIAGLFGKFAICGRTGMIEFRWYQDISYEIPSNIFYNDLQETEESFSIKRLACDNSDQTLSSGSGATGISMQNPVMTQSILDGVYNTVQGLVFTPAALRFIGDTRLDIGDIVTAVKNDGTKFTIPIISLITSYDGGLMQTIASYGNTAEEDDSDTKGPITEMAERVEYELAFVK
;
A
#
# COMPACT_ATOMS: atom_id res chain seq x y z
N VAL A 1 19.94 -17.05 19.78
CA VAL A 1 18.75 -17.54 19.07
C VAL A 1 18.59 -16.69 17.81
N ASN A 2 18.36 -17.30 16.65
CA ASN A 2 18.09 -16.57 15.42
C ASN A 2 16.66 -15.97 15.51
N PRO A 3 16.50 -14.63 15.42
CA PRO A 3 15.18 -14.02 15.57
C PRO A 3 14.23 -14.35 14.41
N PHE A 4 14.73 -14.94 13.33
CA PHE A 4 13.96 -15.36 12.16
C PHE A 4 13.75 -16.89 12.10
N ASP A 5 14.01 -17.60 13.20
CA ASP A 5 13.78 -19.05 13.25
C ASP A 5 12.28 -19.36 13.18
N GLY A 6 11.89 -20.23 12.25
CA GLY A 6 10.49 -20.56 11.98
C GLY A 6 9.79 -19.69 10.93
N TYR A 7 10.41 -18.61 10.45
CA TYR A 7 9.86 -17.78 9.39
C TYR A 7 10.33 -18.19 7.99
N THR A 8 9.49 -17.95 7.00
CA THR A 8 9.83 -18.15 5.59
C THR A 8 10.80 -17.07 5.09
N TYR A 9 11.47 -17.31 3.97
CA TYR A 9 12.30 -16.29 3.32
C TYR A 9 11.49 -15.05 2.93
N LYS A 10 10.24 -15.21 2.49
CA LYS A 10 9.34 -14.11 2.13
C LYS A 10 9.07 -13.21 3.34
N GLU A 11 8.72 -13.79 4.47
CA GLU A 11 8.49 -13.06 5.73
C GLU A 11 9.75 -12.35 6.20
N THR A 12 10.89 -13.05 6.18
CA THR A 12 12.18 -12.46 6.58
C THR A 12 12.54 -11.23 5.73
N ILE A 13 12.35 -11.32 4.41
CA ILE A 13 12.57 -10.18 3.50
C ILE A 13 11.59 -9.05 3.82
N GLY A 14 10.33 -9.36 4.10
CA GLY A 14 9.31 -8.39 4.53
C GLY A 14 9.69 -7.70 5.83
N PHE A 15 10.16 -8.45 6.84
CA PHE A 15 10.65 -7.87 8.09
C PHE A 15 11.85 -6.93 7.88
N ILE A 16 12.82 -7.33 7.06
CA ILE A 16 13.96 -6.48 6.72
C ILE A 16 13.50 -5.19 6.03
N ALA A 17 12.61 -5.29 5.03
CA ALA A 17 12.06 -4.12 4.35
C ALA A 17 11.33 -3.18 5.34
N GLY A 18 10.53 -3.76 6.26
CA GLY A 18 9.79 -3.04 7.29
C GLY A 18 10.67 -2.22 8.24
N LEU A 19 11.90 -2.67 8.54
CA LEU A 19 12.85 -1.89 9.36
C LEU A 19 13.26 -0.56 8.72
N PHE A 20 13.10 -0.45 7.40
CA PHE A 20 13.40 0.77 6.64
C PHE A 20 12.14 1.55 6.23
N GLY A 21 10.95 1.15 6.69
CA GLY A 21 9.68 1.73 6.27
C GLY A 21 9.40 1.48 4.78
N LYS A 22 9.80 0.32 4.29
CA LYS A 22 9.64 -0.07 2.88
C LYS A 22 8.90 -1.39 2.77
N PHE A 23 8.40 -1.68 1.58
CA PHE A 23 7.91 -3.00 1.19
C PHE A 23 8.87 -3.63 0.16
N ALA A 24 8.88 -4.95 0.10
CA ALA A 24 9.70 -5.71 -0.83
C ALA A 24 8.84 -6.17 -2.01
N ILE A 25 9.32 -5.93 -3.23
CA ILE A 25 8.70 -6.43 -4.46
C ILE A 25 9.74 -7.14 -5.33
N CYS A 26 9.27 -8.01 -6.22
CA CYS A 26 10.08 -8.49 -7.33
C CYS A 26 10.01 -7.46 -8.47
N GLY A 27 11.08 -6.75 -8.71
CA GLY A 27 11.20 -5.77 -9.79
C GLY A 27 11.16 -6.43 -11.18
N ARG A 28 11.01 -5.62 -12.22
CA ARG A 28 10.92 -6.08 -13.63
C ARG A 28 12.17 -6.82 -14.11
N THR A 29 13.29 -6.64 -13.45
CA THR A 29 14.56 -7.34 -13.72
C THR A 29 14.65 -8.70 -13.03
N GLY A 30 13.63 -9.09 -12.25
CA GLY A 30 13.62 -10.30 -11.42
C GLY A 30 14.42 -10.15 -10.12
N MET A 31 14.88 -8.96 -9.79
CA MET A 31 15.56 -8.67 -8.54
C MET A 31 14.58 -8.19 -7.47
N ILE A 32 14.88 -8.48 -6.20
CA ILE A 32 14.13 -7.95 -5.07
C ILE A 32 14.50 -6.48 -4.89
N GLU A 33 13.50 -5.63 -4.85
CA GLU A 33 13.63 -4.19 -4.63
C GLU A 33 12.88 -3.79 -3.35
N PHE A 34 13.46 -2.88 -2.57
CA PHE A 34 12.82 -2.28 -1.41
C PHE A 34 12.32 -0.89 -1.78
N ARG A 35 10.99 -0.71 -1.84
CA ARG A 35 10.34 0.52 -2.27
C ARG A 35 9.47 1.11 -1.17
N TRP A 36 9.26 2.40 -1.24
CA TRP A 36 8.18 3.14 -0.62
C TRP A 36 7.44 3.90 -1.72
N TYR A 37 6.28 4.43 -1.43
CA TYR A 37 5.48 5.17 -2.39
C TYR A 37 6.22 6.40 -2.89
N GLN A 38 6.26 6.58 -4.21
CA GLN A 38 6.93 7.66 -4.90
C GLN A 38 6.02 8.30 -5.94
N ASP A 39 5.87 9.64 -5.89
CA ASP A 39 5.21 10.39 -6.94
C ASP A 39 6.08 10.38 -8.21
N ILE A 40 5.53 9.82 -9.26
CA ILE A 40 6.17 9.75 -10.58
C ILE A 40 5.70 10.84 -11.52
N SER A 41 4.90 11.80 -11.02
CA SER A 41 4.32 12.91 -11.81
C SER A 41 3.54 12.42 -13.03
N TYR A 42 2.82 11.29 -12.91
CA TYR A 42 2.02 10.72 -13.98
C TYR A 42 0.55 11.07 -13.79
N GLU A 43 -0.03 11.73 -14.80
CA GLU A 43 -1.46 12.06 -14.80
C GLU A 43 -2.23 11.06 -15.68
N ILE A 44 -3.32 10.51 -15.14
CA ILE A 44 -4.28 9.67 -15.84
C ILE A 44 -5.47 10.57 -16.20
N PRO A 45 -5.63 10.98 -17.47
CA PRO A 45 -6.72 11.85 -17.88
C PRO A 45 -8.02 11.06 -18.01
N SER A 46 -9.15 11.71 -17.76
CA SER A 46 -10.48 11.10 -17.78
C SER A 46 -10.88 10.43 -19.11
N ASN A 47 -10.33 10.88 -20.22
CA ASN A 47 -10.65 10.32 -21.54
C ASN A 47 -10.13 8.89 -21.78
N ILE A 48 -9.25 8.38 -20.89
CA ILE A 48 -8.79 6.99 -20.94
C ILE A 48 -9.39 6.12 -19.82
N PHE A 49 -10.27 6.68 -18.97
CA PHE A 49 -11.01 5.90 -17.98
C PHE A 49 -11.98 4.95 -18.66
N TYR A 50 -12.06 3.74 -18.12
CA TYR A 50 -13.02 2.74 -18.60
C TYR A 50 -14.31 2.73 -17.77
N ASN A 51 -14.20 3.12 -16.51
CA ASN A 51 -15.30 3.35 -15.59
C ASN A 51 -15.03 4.61 -14.77
N ASP A 52 -16.05 5.09 -14.08
CA ASP A 52 -15.89 6.22 -13.17
C ASP A 52 -14.91 5.87 -12.04
N LEU A 53 -14.15 6.86 -11.61
CA LEU A 53 -13.28 6.76 -10.46
C LEU A 53 -14.16 6.49 -9.21
N GLN A 54 -13.91 5.37 -8.58
CA GLN A 54 -14.53 5.03 -7.29
C GLN A 54 -13.64 5.59 -6.19
N GLU A 55 -14.19 6.44 -5.34
CA GLU A 55 -13.46 7.11 -4.26
C GLU A 55 -14.26 7.05 -2.96
N THR A 56 -13.56 7.11 -1.83
CA THR A 56 -14.18 7.28 -0.52
C THR A 56 -14.34 8.77 -0.19
N GLU A 57 -15.20 9.11 0.76
CA GLU A 57 -15.41 10.50 1.20
C GLU A 57 -14.25 11.00 2.08
N GLU A 58 -13.53 10.11 2.75
CA GLU A 58 -12.49 10.46 3.72
C GLU A 58 -11.10 10.22 3.18
N SER A 59 -10.22 11.19 3.42
CA SER A 59 -8.78 11.04 3.15
C SER A 59 -8.12 10.22 4.26
N PHE A 60 -7.25 9.31 3.86
CA PHE A 60 -6.42 8.54 4.76
C PHE A 60 -5.08 9.25 5.00
N SER A 61 -4.63 9.25 6.25
CA SER A 61 -3.28 9.71 6.63
C SER A 61 -2.72 8.81 7.72
N ILE A 62 -1.42 8.53 7.66
CA ILE A 62 -0.74 7.70 8.66
C ILE A 62 -0.45 8.56 9.89
N LYS A 63 -1.29 8.46 10.94
CA LYS A 63 -1.12 9.18 12.21
C LYS A 63 -0.48 8.34 13.30
N ARG A 64 -0.51 7.02 13.17
CA ARG A 64 0.07 6.07 14.11
C ARG A 64 0.68 4.89 13.38
N LEU A 65 1.81 4.41 13.88
CA LEU A 65 2.42 3.16 13.48
C LEU A 65 2.54 2.26 14.73
N ALA A 66 1.98 1.07 14.67
CA ALA A 66 2.07 0.08 15.73
C ALA A 66 2.82 -1.15 15.21
N CYS A 67 3.64 -1.77 16.05
CA CYS A 67 4.36 -2.98 15.69
C CYS A 67 4.34 -3.96 16.85
N ASP A 68 3.90 -5.18 16.57
CA ASP A 68 4.06 -6.31 17.48
C ASP A 68 5.43 -6.95 17.19
N ASN A 69 6.32 -6.95 18.18
CA ASN A 69 7.63 -7.55 18.05
C ASN A 69 7.77 -8.90 18.77
N SER A 70 6.65 -9.57 19.00
CA SER A 70 6.49 -10.85 19.74
C SER A 70 6.64 -10.74 21.26
N ASP A 71 7.35 -9.74 21.77
CA ASP A 71 7.51 -9.48 23.23
C ASP A 71 6.50 -8.45 23.72
N GLN A 72 6.24 -7.42 22.90
CA GLN A 72 5.38 -6.30 23.24
C GLN A 72 4.89 -5.56 21.99
N THR A 73 3.82 -4.79 22.13
CA THR A 73 3.36 -3.90 21.09
C THR A 73 4.03 -2.54 21.24
N LEU A 74 4.85 -2.17 20.24
CA LEU A 74 5.49 -0.87 20.12
C LEU A 74 4.54 0.10 19.40
N SER A 75 4.65 1.40 19.66
CA SER A 75 3.80 2.40 18.98
C SER A 75 4.55 3.70 18.78
N SER A 76 4.37 4.33 17.61
CA SER A 76 4.89 5.66 17.29
C SER A 76 3.80 6.50 16.62
N GLY A 77 3.76 7.82 16.94
CA GLY A 77 2.67 8.71 16.56
C GLY A 77 1.43 8.58 17.43
N SER A 78 0.40 9.39 17.13
CA SER A 78 -0.86 9.41 17.87
C SER A 78 -2.03 9.72 16.92
N GLY A 79 -3.12 8.99 17.05
CA GLY A 79 -4.32 9.17 16.23
C GLY A 79 -5.09 7.88 16.01
N ALA A 80 -6.29 8.01 15.44
CA ALA A 80 -7.19 6.88 15.17
C ALA A 80 -6.73 6.09 13.93
N THR A 81 -6.24 6.81 12.90
CA THR A 81 -5.80 6.19 11.65
C THR A 81 -4.33 5.78 11.71
N GLY A 82 -4.02 4.55 11.34
CA GLY A 82 -2.64 4.08 11.42
C GLY A 82 -2.41 2.73 10.76
N ILE A 83 -1.15 2.33 10.77
CA ILE A 83 -0.69 1.04 10.26
C ILE A 83 -0.33 0.16 11.47
N SER A 84 -0.71 -1.11 11.40
CA SER A 84 -0.27 -2.15 12.32
C SER A 84 0.58 -3.16 11.56
N MET A 85 1.69 -3.60 12.14
CA MET A 85 2.58 -4.58 11.54
C MET A 85 3.11 -5.55 12.58
N GLN A 86 3.64 -6.69 12.13
CA GLN A 86 4.42 -7.61 12.94
C GLN A 86 5.87 -7.59 12.47
N ASN A 87 6.80 -7.52 13.41
CA ASN A 87 8.22 -7.63 13.09
C ASN A 87 9.03 -7.99 14.34
N PRO A 88 9.53 -9.23 14.46
CA PRO A 88 10.17 -9.74 15.68
C PRO A 88 11.47 -9.02 16.05
N VAL A 89 12.06 -8.28 15.12
CA VAL A 89 13.32 -7.54 15.37
C VAL A 89 13.13 -6.02 15.46
N MET A 90 11.87 -5.55 15.48
CA MET A 90 11.56 -4.13 15.62
C MET A 90 11.91 -3.63 17.02
N THR A 91 12.55 -2.47 17.08
CA THR A 91 12.79 -1.73 18.33
C THR A 91 12.06 -0.38 18.28
N GLN A 92 11.80 0.22 19.44
CA GLN A 92 11.14 1.53 19.50
C GLN A 92 11.86 2.59 18.68
N SER A 93 13.19 2.65 18.77
CA SER A 93 13.99 3.63 18.03
C SER A 93 13.89 3.45 16.50
N ILE A 94 13.85 2.20 16.02
CA ILE A 94 13.66 1.90 14.59
C ILE A 94 12.23 2.29 14.19
N LEU A 95 11.22 1.93 14.98
CA LEU A 95 9.83 2.24 14.72
C LEU A 95 9.59 3.76 14.61
N ASP A 96 10.21 4.55 15.48
CA ASP A 96 10.14 6.02 15.43
C ASP A 96 10.77 6.57 14.14
N GLY A 97 11.88 6.00 13.70
CA GLY A 97 12.51 6.32 12.41
C GLY A 97 11.63 5.97 11.21
N VAL A 98 11.02 4.80 11.24
CA VAL A 98 10.07 4.34 10.20
C VAL A 98 8.86 5.26 10.17
N TYR A 99 8.27 5.59 11.31
CA TYR A 99 7.13 6.50 11.40
C TYR A 99 7.43 7.86 10.77
N ASN A 100 8.60 8.43 11.06
CA ASN A 100 9.03 9.70 10.44
C ASN A 100 9.13 9.62 8.91
N THR A 101 9.41 8.44 8.36
CA THR A 101 9.48 8.23 6.91
C THR A 101 8.10 8.11 6.28
N VAL A 102 7.15 7.44 6.95
CA VAL A 102 5.87 7.06 6.34
C VAL A 102 4.72 8.03 6.65
N GLN A 103 4.79 8.82 7.72
CA GLN A 103 3.70 9.72 8.18
C GLN A 103 3.26 10.78 7.16
N GLY A 104 4.09 11.06 6.14
CA GLY A 104 3.78 12.06 5.10
C GLY A 104 2.83 11.57 4.02
N LEU A 105 2.49 10.28 3.99
CA LEU A 105 1.58 9.75 2.99
C LEU A 105 0.13 10.11 3.34
N VAL A 106 -0.49 10.92 2.48
CA VAL A 106 -1.91 11.32 2.57
C VAL A 106 -2.56 11.06 1.22
N PHE A 107 -3.68 10.36 1.20
CA PHE A 107 -4.43 10.08 -0.03
C PHE A 107 -5.90 9.81 0.28
N THR A 108 -6.75 9.92 -0.74
CA THR A 108 -8.14 9.46 -0.67
C THR A 108 -8.19 8.06 -1.28
N PRO A 109 -8.65 7.04 -0.52
CA PRO A 109 -8.77 5.69 -1.07
C PRO A 109 -9.64 5.68 -2.32
N ALA A 110 -9.10 5.15 -3.40
CA ALA A 110 -9.75 5.15 -4.71
C ALA A 110 -9.38 3.92 -5.54
N ALA A 111 -10.27 3.57 -6.47
CA ALA A 111 -10.02 2.57 -7.49
C ALA A 111 -10.40 3.10 -8.87
N LEU A 112 -9.60 2.77 -9.87
CA LEU A 112 -9.79 3.22 -11.23
C LEU A 112 -9.40 2.13 -12.23
N ARG A 113 -10.25 1.88 -13.22
CA ARG A 113 -9.94 1.08 -14.39
C ARG A 113 -9.78 1.98 -15.62
N PHE A 114 -8.67 1.82 -16.34
CA PHE A 114 -8.31 2.71 -17.44
C PHE A 114 -7.49 1.98 -18.52
N ILE A 115 -7.27 2.64 -19.66
CA ILE A 115 -6.36 2.14 -20.71
C ILE A 115 -4.95 2.15 -20.12
N GLY A 116 -4.36 0.96 -19.98
CA GLY A 116 -3.16 0.73 -19.20
C GLY A 116 -1.89 1.35 -19.79
N ASP A 117 -0.93 1.60 -18.91
CA ASP A 117 0.43 2.01 -19.26
C ASP A 117 1.42 1.07 -18.55
N THR A 118 2.23 0.36 -19.33
CA THR A 118 3.21 -0.61 -18.80
C THR A 118 4.32 0.01 -17.96
N ARG A 119 4.42 1.33 -17.91
CA ARG A 119 5.40 2.05 -17.05
C ARG A 119 5.00 2.04 -15.59
N LEU A 120 3.70 1.93 -15.29
CA LEU A 120 3.16 1.93 -13.93
C LEU A 120 3.51 0.65 -13.18
N ASP A 121 3.79 0.81 -11.89
CA ASP A 121 4.14 -0.30 -11.01
C ASP A 121 3.57 -0.07 -9.59
N ILE A 122 3.55 -1.12 -8.77
CA ILE A 122 3.19 -1.01 -7.35
C ILE A 122 4.20 -0.11 -6.64
N GLY A 123 3.69 0.83 -5.85
CA GLY A 123 4.48 1.86 -5.15
C GLY A 123 4.59 3.18 -5.89
N ASP A 124 4.09 3.28 -7.12
CA ASP A 124 3.95 4.56 -7.79
C ASP A 124 2.76 5.33 -7.21
N ILE A 125 2.90 6.65 -7.12
CA ILE A 125 1.79 7.57 -6.86
C ILE A 125 1.45 8.27 -8.16
N VAL A 126 0.19 8.19 -8.57
CA VAL A 126 -0.33 8.81 -9.80
C VAL A 126 -1.45 9.78 -9.48
N THR A 127 -1.74 10.69 -10.41
CA THR A 127 -2.85 11.64 -10.30
C THR A 127 -3.92 11.30 -11.33
N ALA A 128 -5.11 10.91 -10.88
CA ALA A 128 -6.29 10.80 -11.74
C ALA A 128 -6.99 12.15 -11.88
N VAL A 129 -7.34 12.53 -13.11
CA VAL A 129 -7.99 13.82 -13.40
C VAL A 129 -9.39 13.55 -13.95
N LYS A 130 -10.44 13.95 -13.21
CA LYS A 130 -11.84 13.83 -13.63
C LYS A 130 -12.18 14.81 -14.77
N ASN A 131 -13.34 14.62 -15.40
CA ASN A 131 -13.84 15.50 -16.48
C ASN A 131 -14.06 16.95 -16.04
N ASP A 132 -14.34 17.18 -14.76
CA ASP A 132 -14.50 18.52 -14.16
C ASP A 132 -13.17 19.17 -13.76
N GLY A 133 -12.04 18.48 -14.01
CA GLY A 133 -10.71 18.93 -13.64
C GLY A 133 -10.29 18.60 -12.21
N THR A 134 -11.14 17.95 -11.42
CA THR A 134 -10.79 17.50 -10.06
C THR A 134 -9.68 16.46 -10.12
N LYS A 135 -8.67 16.62 -9.26
CA LYS A 135 -7.48 15.76 -9.19
C LYS A 135 -7.50 14.89 -7.94
N PHE A 136 -7.18 13.61 -8.13
CA PHE A 136 -7.06 12.62 -7.06
C PHE A 136 -5.67 11.99 -7.08
N THR A 137 -5.01 12.01 -5.94
CA THR A 137 -3.74 11.32 -5.75
C THR A 137 -3.99 9.88 -5.35
N ILE A 138 -3.53 8.94 -6.16
CA ILE A 138 -3.75 7.51 -5.99
C ILE A 138 -2.39 6.81 -5.84
N PRO A 139 -1.98 6.39 -4.64
CA PRO A 139 -0.88 5.45 -4.47
C PRO A 139 -1.32 4.07 -4.98
N ILE A 140 -0.54 3.49 -5.86
CA ILE A 140 -0.83 2.16 -6.43
C ILE A 140 -0.43 1.10 -5.41
N ILE A 141 -1.41 0.64 -4.63
CA ILE A 141 -1.27 -0.47 -3.70
C ILE A 141 -1.56 -1.79 -4.41
N SER A 142 -2.58 -1.79 -5.27
CA SER A 142 -2.95 -2.92 -6.11
C SER A 142 -2.91 -2.52 -7.58
N LEU A 143 -2.32 -3.36 -8.41
CA LEU A 143 -2.22 -3.19 -9.86
C LEU A 143 -2.60 -4.49 -10.55
N ILE A 144 -3.74 -4.49 -11.23
CA ILE A 144 -4.18 -5.61 -12.06
C ILE A 144 -4.02 -5.20 -13.52
N THR A 145 -3.28 -5.98 -14.26
CA THR A 145 -3.08 -5.76 -15.71
C THR A 145 -3.75 -6.90 -16.49
N SER A 146 -4.61 -6.55 -17.43
CA SER A 146 -5.25 -7.50 -18.34
C SER A 146 -5.01 -7.10 -19.79
N TYR A 147 -4.90 -8.08 -20.65
CA TYR A 147 -4.76 -7.89 -22.08
C TYR A 147 -5.79 -8.78 -22.81
N ASP A 148 -6.83 -8.12 -23.33
CA ASP A 148 -7.89 -8.77 -24.12
C ASP A 148 -8.25 -7.84 -25.28
N GLY A 149 -7.45 -7.91 -26.35
CA GLY A 149 -7.55 -7.00 -27.48
C GLY A 149 -7.08 -5.56 -27.22
N GLY A 150 -6.64 -5.26 -26.00
CA GLY A 150 -6.10 -3.99 -25.54
C GLY A 150 -5.53 -4.10 -24.14
N LEU A 151 -4.60 -3.22 -23.79
CA LEU A 151 -4.02 -3.17 -22.45
C LEU A 151 -4.97 -2.41 -21.52
N MET A 152 -5.45 -3.10 -20.49
CA MET A 152 -6.29 -2.54 -19.45
C MET A 152 -5.59 -2.68 -18.11
N GLN A 153 -5.66 -1.63 -17.29
CA GLN A 153 -5.18 -1.68 -15.92
C GLN A 153 -6.26 -1.23 -14.94
N THR A 154 -6.29 -1.90 -13.81
CA THR A 154 -7.06 -1.48 -12.65
C THR A 154 -6.07 -1.19 -11.54
N ILE A 155 -6.08 0.03 -11.06
CA ILE A 155 -5.31 0.46 -9.89
C ILE A 155 -6.24 0.68 -8.71
N ALA A 156 -5.75 0.37 -7.51
CA ALA A 156 -6.46 0.70 -6.29
C ALA A 156 -5.47 1.13 -5.21
N SER A 157 -5.89 2.08 -4.39
CA SER A 157 -5.18 2.52 -3.19
C SER A 157 -5.66 1.81 -1.92
N TYR A 158 -6.31 0.66 -2.08
CA TYR A 158 -6.69 -0.29 -1.03
C TYR A 158 -6.43 -1.71 -1.54
N GLY A 159 -6.25 -2.65 -0.62
CA GLY A 159 -6.03 -4.05 -0.98
C GLY A 159 -7.27 -4.62 -1.67
N ASN A 160 -7.05 -5.45 -2.68
CA ASN A 160 -8.12 -6.19 -3.31
C ASN A 160 -8.49 -7.37 -2.40
N THR A 161 -9.72 -7.44 -1.93
CA THR A 161 -10.31 -8.67 -1.38
C THR A 161 -10.67 -9.64 -2.51
N ALA A 162 -9.79 -9.82 -3.48
CA ALA A 162 -9.98 -10.81 -4.53
C ALA A 162 -9.44 -12.14 -4.03
N GLU A 163 -10.37 -13.02 -3.70
CA GLU A 163 -10.24 -14.48 -3.57
C GLU A 163 -8.98 -14.96 -2.82
N GLU A 164 -9.25 -15.62 -1.71
CA GLU A 164 -8.34 -16.43 -0.90
C GLU A 164 -7.36 -17.24 -1.77
N ASP A 165 -6.24 -16.63 -2.11
CA ASP A 165 -5.04 -17.39 -2.37
C ASP A 165 -4.30 -17.45 -1.04
N ASP A 166 -4.20 -18.66 -0.53
CA ASP A 166 -3.77 -19.08 0.80
C ASP A 166 -2.30 -18.74 1.08
N SER A 167 -1.91 -17.47 0.89
CA SER A 167 -0.61 -16.94 1.26
C SER A 167 -0.74 -15.94 2.40
N ASP A 168 -0.69 -16.45 3.57
CA ASP A 168 -0.85 -15.85 4.89
C ASP A 168 0.24 -14.81 5.27
N THR A 169 0.74 -14.04 4.29
CA THR A 169 1.76 -13.02 4.54
C THR A 169 1.38 -11.69 3.90
N LYS A 170 0.47 -11.01 4.57
CA LYS A 170 0.05 -9.68 4.19
C LYS A 170 1.15 -8.68 4.54
N GLY A 171 1.57 -7.88 3.58
CA GLY A 171 2.46 -6.75 3.89
C GLY A 171 1.72 -5.70 4.72
N PRO A 172 2.44 -4.85 5.49
CA PRO A 172 1.83 -3.85 6.38
C PRO A 172 0.80 -2.94 5.71
N ILE A 173 0.92 -2.75 4.42
CA ILE A 173 0.03 -1.89 3.63
C ILE A 173 -1.21 -2.64 3.15
N THR A 174 -1.11 -3.95 2.92
CA THR A 174 -2.29 -4.79 2.64
C THR A 174 -3.19 -4.88 3.87
N GLU A 175 -2.59 -5.03 5.06
CA GLU A 175 -3.32 -4.98 6.33
C GLU A 175 -3.96 -3.61 6.58
N MET A 176 -3.28 -2.53 6.18
CA MET A 176 -3.82 -1.17 6.23
C MET A 176 -5.04 -1.01 5.34
N ALA A 177 -4.98 -1.51 4.12
CA ALA A 177 -6.08 -1.43 3.17
C ALA A 177 -7.32 -2.20 3.65
N GLU A 178 -7.15 -3.40 4.19
CA GLU A 178 -8.23 -4.20 4.77
C GLU A 178 -8.84 -3.53 5.99
N ARG A 179 -8.04 -2.84 6.80
CA ARG A 179 -8.54 -2.13 7.99
C ARG A 179 -9.34 -0.89 7.60
N VAL A 180 -8.95 -0.16 6.57
CA VAL A 180 -9.72 0.97 6.02
C VAL A 180 -11.06 0.46 5.47
N GLU A 181 -11.08 -0.66 4.75
CA GLU A 181 -12.33 -1.29 4.30
C GLU A 181 -13.22 -1.73 5.46
N TYR A 182 -12.64 -2.32 6.50
CA TYR A 182 -13.37 -2.78 7.67
C TYR A 182 -13.98 -1.61 8.45
N GLU A 183 -13.24 -0.53 8.66
CA GLU A 183 -13.76 0.67 9.34
C GLU A 183 -14.83 1.39 8.51
N LEU A 184 -14.70 1.44 7.17
CA LEU A 184 -15.71 1.99 6.27
C LEU A 184 -17.01 1.15 6.23
N ALA A 185 -16.92 -0.17 6.43
CA ALA A 185 -18.08 -1.05 6.49
C ALA A 185 -18.92 -0.87 7.77
N PHE A 186 -18.33 -0.35 8.85
CA PHE A 186 -19.02 -0.09 10.13
C PHE A 186 -19.65 1.30 10.23
N VAL A 187 -19.44 2.20 9.28
CA VAL A 187 -20.00 3.56 9.25
C VAL A 187 -21.30 3.65 8.43
N LYS A 188 -21.91 2.52 8.09
CA LYS A 188 -23.24 2.46 7.45
C LYS A 188 -24.35 2.24 8.44
#